data_990bf51d77e18657224d377aa6e87b36
#
_entry.id   990bf51d77e18657224d377aa6e87b36
#
_cell.length_a   1.000
_cell.length_b   1.000
_cell.length_c   1.000
_cell.angle_alpha   90.00
_cell.angle_beta   90.00
_cell.angle_gamma   90.00
#
_symmetry.space_group_name_H-M   'P 1'
#
loop_
_entity.id
_entity.type
_entity.pdbx_description
1 polymer ?
#
loop_
_entity_poly.entity_id
_entity_poly.type
_entity_poly.pdbx_seq_one_letter_code
_entity_poly.pdbx_strand_id
1 'polypeptide(L)'
;MTRGAAAAAGVAASAGIAGLAHYLTVTGRVTLDTGWGRRVRPLGPFTIEVAAPPPVVFDVIAAPYLGRTPRAMAGKLRVVERRGDMVLAEHYTPVHGGRLTAATLETVAFDRPHRIGFRLVRGPVPHVAEEFRLTGQGAATIIEYTGELGTDFGIAGQWWATRVAAAWEAAVRHSFDGIKAEAERRSSPGRQ
;
A
#
# COMPACT_ATOMS: atom_id res chain seq x y z
N MET A 1 -6.10 44.60 -26.36
CA MET A 1 -6.49 43.90 -25.09
C MET A 1 -6.67 42.37 -25.21
N THR A 2 -6.27 41.70 -26.31
CA THR A 2 -6.59 40.29 -26.58
C THR A 2 -5.48 39.30 -26.19
N ARG A 3 -4.21 39.70 -26.09
CA ARG A 3 -3.10 38.79 -25.75
C ARG A 3 -3.07 38.34 -24.30
N GLY A 4 -3.49 39.19 -23.35
CA GLY A 4 -3.54 38.85 -21.92
C GLY A 4 -4.62 37.83 -21.58
N ALA A 5 -5.80 37.90 -22.22
CA ALA A 5 -6.90 36.99 -21.97
C ALA A 5 -6.60 35.56 -22.49
N ALA A 6 -5.94 35.44 -23.64
CA ALA A 6 -5.54 34.16 -24.20
C ALA A 6 -4.44 33.47 -23.35
N ALA A 7 -3.49 34.24 -22.80
CA ALA A 7 -2.47 33.70 -21.89
C ALA A 7 -3.08 33.24 -20.55
N ALA A 8 -4.01 34.00 -19.98
CA ALA A 8 -4.71 33.62 -18.74
C ALA A 8 -5.57 32.37 -18.92
N ALA A 9 -6.27 32.25 -20.04
CA ALA A 9 -7.06 31.05 -20.38
C ALA A 9 -6.17 29.81 -20.56
N GLY A 10 -5.00 29.96 -21.20
CA GLY A 10 -4.01 28.87 -21.36
C GLY A 10 -3.46 28.38 -20.02
N VAL A 11 -3.13 29.27 -19.10
CA VAL A 11 -2.64 28.93 -17.77
C VAL A 11 -3.72 28.23 -16.94
N ALA A 12 -4.97 28.73 -16.99
CA ALA A 12 -6.10 28.10 -16.29
C ALA A 12 -6.41 26.70 -16.82
N ALA A 13 -6.38 26.49 -18.14
CA ALA A 13 -6.58 25.19 -18.76
C ALA A 13 -5.47 24.20 -18.39
N SER A 14 -4.21 24.63 -18.39
CA SER A 14 -3.06 23.80 -17.99
C SER A 14 -3.13 23.40 -16.52
N ALA A 15 -3.53 24.30 -15.64
CA ALA A 15 -3.72 24.01 -14.22
C ALA A 15 -4.86 23.01 -13.98
N GLY A 16 -5.97 23.12 -14.74
CA GLY A 16 -7.08 22.18 -14.69
C GLY A 16 -6.68 20.77 -15.11
N ILE A 17 -5.95 20.65 -16.22
CA ILE A 17 -5.45 19.35 -16.74
C ILE A 17 -4.49 18.72 -15.73
N ALA A 18 -3.54 19.46 -15.19
CA ALA A 18 -2.59 18.98 -14.18
C ALA A 18 -3.32 18.51 -12.91
N GLY A 19 -4.33 19.26 -12.45
CA GLY A 19 -5.15 18.89 -11.30
C GLY A 19 -5.95 17.61 -11.53
N LEU A 20 -6.54 17.45 -12.71
CA LEU A 20 -7.26 16.22 -13.09
C LEU A 20 -6.31 15.03 -13.19
N ALA A 21 -5.16 15.18 -13.84
CA ALA A 21 -4.16 14.13 -13.95
C ALA A 21 -3.67 13.69 -12.55
N HIS A 22 -3.36 14.65 -11.68
CA HIS A 22 -3.01 14.39 -10.29
C HIS A 22 -4.10 13.61 -9.55
N TYR A 23 -5.36 14.07 -9.66
CA TYR A 23 -6.50 13.39 -9.03
C TYR A 23 -6.66 11.94 -9.53
N LEU A 24 -6.61 11.71 -10.84
CA LEU A 24 -6.76 10.37 -11.43
C LEU A 24 -5.63 9.43 -11.01
N THR A 25 -4.40 9.94 -10.94
CA THR A 25 -3.23 9.17 -10.52
C THR A 25 -3.28 8.84 -9.02
N VAL A 26 -3.51 9.84 -8.17
CA VAL A 26 -3.58 9.64 -6.71
C VAL A 26 -4.71 8.70 -6.32
N THR A 27 -5.86 8.83 -6.96
CA THR A 27 -7.01 7.95 -6.69
C THR A 27 -6.87 6.54 -7.30
N GLY A 28 -5.77 6.26 -8.02
CA GLY A 28 -5.53 4.97 -8.66
C GLY A 28 -6.50 4.65 -9.81
N ARG A 29 -7.23 5.64 -10.33
CA ARG A 29 -8.11 5.47 -11.49
C ARG A 29 -7.33 5.29 -12.79
N VAL A 30 -6.15 5.90 -12.86
CA VAL A 30 -5.22 5.77 -13.98
C VAL A 30 -3.85 5.45 -13.41
N THR A 31 -3.24 4.40 -13.93
CA THR A 31 -1.84 4.05 -13.71
C THR A 31 -1.07 4.34 -14.99
N LEU A 32 -0.06 5.20 -14.90
CA LEU A 32 0.83 5.49 -16.03
C LEU A 32 1.94 4.44 -16.01
N ASP A 33 1.83 3.45 -16.89
CA ASP A 33 2.77 2.35 -17.05
C ASP A 33 3.28 2.31 -18.50
N THR A 34 4.29 3.11 -18.77
CA THR A 34 4.91 3.23 -20.11
C THR A 34 6.23 2.49 -20.21
N GLY A 35 6.85 2.17 -19.10
CA GLY A 35 8.21 1.63 -19.01
C GLY A 35 9.31 2.65 -19.35
N TRP A 36 8.97 3.83 -19.88
CA TRP A 36 9.95 4.79 -20.34
C TRP A 36 10.65 5.50 -19.18
N GLY A 37 11.99 5.37 -19.13
CA GLY A 37 12.81 5.97 -18.07
C GLY A 37 12.47 5.42 -16.68
N ARG A 38 11.96 4.17 -16.60
CA ARG A 38 11.62 3.55 -15.32
C ARG A 38 12.80 3.51 -14.38
N ARG A 39 12.55 3.93 -13.15
CA ARG A 39 13.50 3.84 -12.05
C ARG A 39 12.81 3.21 -10.86
N VAL A 40 13.53 2.31 -10.21
CA VAL A 40 13.07 1.59 -9.02
C VAL A 40 13.84 2.10 -7.81
N ARG A 41 13.17 2.20 -6.68
CA ARG A 41 13.76 2.52 -5.38
C ARG A 41 13.31 1.49 -4.34
N PRO A 42 14.13 1.21 -3.31
CA PRO A 42 13.71 0.35 -2.21
C PRO A 42 12.63 1.02 -1.36
N LEU A 43 11.77 0.18 -0.77
CA LEU A 43 10.88 0.47 0.34
C LEU A 43 11.37 -0.31 1.56
N GLY A 44 11.51 0.34 2.69
CA GLY A 44 12.14 -0.24 3.86
C GLY A 44 13.68 -0.36 3.72
N PRO A 45 14.35 -1.35 4.35
CA PRO A 45 13.75 -2.32 5.27
C PRO A 45 13.38 -1.70 6.62
N PHE A 46 12.38 -2.27 7.27
CA PHE A 46 12.14 -2.04 8.69
C PHE A 46 11.50 -3.27 9.34
N THR A 47 11.70 -3.41 10.63
CA THR A 47 11.27 -4.57 11.41
C THR A 47 10.43 -4.16 12.60
N ILE A 48 9.58 -5.09 13.06
CA ILE A 48 8.86 -4.97 14.32
C ILE A 48 8.84 -6.32 15.02
N GLU A 49 9.01 -6.30 16.34
CA GLU A 49 8.83 -7.47 17.19
C GLU A 49 7.40 -7.52 17.73
N VAL A 50 6.79 -8.70 17.64
CA VAL A 50 5.43 -8.99 18.09
C VAL A 50 5.48 -10.15 19.06
N ALA A 51 4.98 -9.97 20.29
CA ALA A 51 4.96 -11.00 21.34
C ALA A 51 3.83 -12.03 21.06
N ALA A 52 3.92 -12.68 19.92
CA ALA A 52 3.01 -13.72 19.46
C ALA A 52 3.74 -14.68 18.51
N PRO A 53 3.38 -15.98 18.45
CA PRO A 53 4.01 -16.92 17.53
C PRO A 53 3.64 -16.65 16.05
N PRO A 54 4.51 -17.01 15.08
CA PRO A 54 4.30 -16.71 13.66
C PRO A 54 2.93 -17.08 13.09
N PRO A 55 2.33 -18.24 13.42
CA PRO A 55 1.01 -18.58 12.91
C PRO A 55 -0.09 -17.59 13.34
N VAL A 56 -0.01 -17.07 14.57
CA VAL A 56 -1.00 -16.08 15.08
C VAL A 56 -0.81 -14.74 14.37
N VAL A 57 0.43 -14.28 14.23
CA VAL A 57 0.75 -13.05 13.49
C VAL A 57 0.30 -13.14 12.04
N PHE A 58 0.62 -14.27 11.38
CA PHE A 58 0.19 -14.54 10.02
C PHE A 58 -1.35 -14.48 9.88
N ASP A 59 -2.07 -15.15 10.79
CA ASP A 59 -3.53 -15.18 10.74
C ASP A 59 -4.16 -13.79 10.98
N VAL A 60 -3.52 -12.93 11.76
CA VAL A 60 -3.96 -11.53 11.92
C VAL A 60 -3.81 -10.76 10.61
N ILE A 61 -2.66 -10.89 9.93
CA ILE A 61 -2.41 -10.20 8.65
C ILE A 61 -3.33 -10.74 7.56
N ALA A 62 -3.51 -12.07 7.48
CA ALA A 62 -4.27 -12.73 6.45
C ALA A 62 -5.80 -12.62 6.63
N ALA A 63 -6.28 -12.43 7.87
CA ALA A 63 -7.71 -12.44 8.19
C ALA A 63 -8.57 -11.50 7.33
N PRO A 64 -8.18 -10.25 7.03
CA PRO A 64 -8.96 -9.35 6.18
C PRO A 64 -9.14 -9.86 4.75
N TYR A 65 -8.22 -10.68 4.26
CA TYR A 65 -8.21 -11.22 2.91
C TYR A 65 -8.90 -12.57 2.79
N LEU A 66 -8.69 -13.45 3.78
CA LEU A 66 -9.13 -14.84 3.72
C LEU A 66 -10.42 -15.10 4.51
N GLY A 67 -10.77 -14.23 5.44
CA GLY A 67 -11.92 -14.35 6.32
C GLY A 67 -12.97 -13.26 6.11
N ARG A 68 -13.69 -12.97 7.19
CA ARG A 68 -14.55 -11.78 7.27
C ARG A 68 -13.68 -10.55 7.55
N THR A 69 -13.80 -9.55 6.70
CA THR A 69 -13.12 -8.27 6.91
C THR A 69 -13.55 -7.69 8.27
N PRO A 70 -12.61 -7.46 9.21
CA PRO A 70 -12.92 -6.87 10.49
C PRO A 70 -13.58 -5.49 10.32
N ARG A 71 -14.45 -5.08 11.25
CA ARG A 71 -15.10 -3.74 11.20
C ARG A 71 -14.09 -2.60 11.08
N ALA A 72 -12.92 -2.71 11.72
CA ALA A 72 -11.85 -1.72 11.62
C ALA A 72 -11.26 -1.56 10.21
N MET A 73 -11.40 -2.58 9.36
CA MET A 73 -10.96 -2.60 7.96
C MET A 73 -12.12 -2.33 6.99
N ALA A 74 -13.35 -2.19 7.48
CA ALA A 74 -14.51 -1.87 6.65
C ALA A 74 -14.27 -0.56 5.90
N GLY A 75 -14.47 -0.58 4.58
CA GLY A 75 -14.19 0.55 3.71
C GLY A 75 -12.70 0.81 3.40
N LYS A 76 -11.76 0.06 4.01
CA LYS A 76 -10.33 0.17 3.72
C LYS A 76 -9.81 -0.94 2.80
N LEU A 77 -10.54 -2.03 2.70
CA LEU A 77 -10.17 -3.19 1.90
C LEU A 77 -11.42 -3.83 1.29
N ARG A 78 -11.32 -4.21 0.03
CA ARG A 78 -12.32 -5.00 -0.70
C ARG A 78 -11.64 -6.17 -1.41
N VAL A 79 -11.96 -7.38 -1.04
CA VAL A 79 -11.51 -8.57 -1.78
C VAL A 79 -12.33 -8.67 -3.06
N VAL A 80 -11.64 -8.72 -4.20
CA VAL A 80 -12.21 -8.81 -5.55
C VAL A 80 -12.34 -10.28 -5.96
N GLU A 81 -11.26 -11.05 -5.78
CA GLU A 81 -11.20 -12.46 -6.15
C GLU A 81 -10.28 -13.22 -5.22
N ARG A 82 -10.56 -14.51 -5.01
CA ARG A 82 -9.69 -15.46 -4.30
C ARG A 82 -9.44 -16.68 -5.17
N ARG A 83 -8.18 -17.10 -5.24
CA ARG A 83 -7.81 -18.31 -5.97
C ARG A 83 -6.59 -18.96 -5.31
N GLY A 84 -6.79 -20.15 -4.72
CA GLY A 84 -5.72 -20.86 -4.01
C GLY A 84 -5.13 -20.04 -2.87
N ASP A 85 -3.83 -19.84 -2.93
CA ASP A 85 -3.03 -19.06 -1.99
C ASP A 85 -2.88 -17.58 -2.36
N MET A 86 -3.67 -17.10 -3.32
CA MET A 86 -3.66 -15.72 -3.79
C MET A 86 -5.01 -15.05 -3.68
N VAL A 87 -4.96 -13.75 -3.44
CA VAL A 87 -6.12 -12.87 -3.41
C VAL A 87 -5.85 -11.63 -4.26
N LEU A 88 -6.85 -11.22 -5.05
CA LEU A 88 -6.89 -9.90 -5.66
C LEU A 88 -7.73 -9.00 -4.77
N ALA A 89 -7.14 -7.91 -4.29
CA ALA A 89 -7.79 -7.00 -3.34
C ALA A 89 -7.58 -5.53 -3.70
N GLU A 90 -8.58 -4.71 -3.44
CA GLU A 90 -8.46 -3.26 -3.47
C GLU A 90 -8.25 -2.74 -2.05
N HIS A 91 -7.25 -1.85 -1.91
CA HIS A 91 -7.00 -1.11 -0.68
C HIS A 91 -7.38 0.35 -0.88
N TYR A 92 -7.95 0.95 0.16
CA TYR A 92 -8.40 2.34 0.17
C TYR A 92 -7.70 3.08 1.31
N THR A 93 -6.75 3.95 0.94
CA THR A 93 -5.93 4.70 1.90
C THR A 93 -6.29 6.18 1.84
N PRO A 94 -6.76 6.79 2.94
CA PRO A 94 -6.94 8.24 3.00
C PRO A 94 -5.60 8.96 2.82
N VAL A 95 -5.56 9.94 1.92
CA VAL A 95 -4.39 10.76 1.64
C VAL A 95 -4.77 12.24 1.68
N HIS A 96 -3.78 13.14 1.68
CA HIS A 96 -4.00 14.59 1.78
C HIS A 96 -4.89 15.01 2.96
N GLY A 97 -4.65 14.42 4.14
CA GLY A 97 -5.46 14.70 5.33
C GLY A 97 -6.91 14.19 5.23
N GLY A 98 -7.14 13.12 4.48
CA GLY A 98 -8.46 12.51 4.30
C GLY A 98 -9.32 13.16 3.19
N ARG A 99 -8.78 14.16 2.49
CA ARG A 99 -9.50 14.82 1.38
C ARG A 99 -9.63 13.96 0.13
N LEU A 100 -8.70 13.04 -0.06
CA LEU A 100 -8.71 12.08 -1.16
C LEU A 100 -8.52 10.68 -0.59
N THR A 101 -8.98 9.68 -1.34
CA THR A 101 -8.72 8.26 -1.06
C THR A 101 -7.92 7.70 -2.23
N ALA A 102 -6.70 7.27 -1.95
CA ALA A 102 -5.93 6.47 -2.89
C ALA A 102 -6.49 5.05 -2.92
N ALA A 103 -6.71 4.53 -4.12
CA ALA A 103 -7.13 3.15 -4.34
C ALA A 103 -6.02 2.40 -5.05
N THR A 104 -5.60 1.27 -4.48
CA THR A 104 -4.68 0.34 -5.11
C THR A 104 -5.37 -1.00 -5.33
N LEU A 105 -5.09 -1.64 -6.47
CA LEU A 105 -5.47 -3.01 -6.74
C LEU A 105 -4.20 -3.84 -6.67
N GLU A 106 -4.19 -4.86 -5.84
CA GLU A 106 -3.00 -5.65 -5.54
C GLU A 106 -3.31 -7.15 -5.53
N THR A 107 -2.36 -7.94 -6.02
CA THR A 107 -2.35 -9.37 -5.73
C THR A 107 -1.62 -9.59 -4.40
N VAL A 108 -2.21 -10.40 -3.53
CA VAL A 108 -1.66 -10.80 -2.24
C VAL A 108 -1.45 -12.30 -2.26
N ALA A 109 -0.21 -12.74 -2.07
CA ALA A 109 0.18 -14.15 -2.02
C ALA A 109 0.54 -14.55 -0.59
N PHE A 110 0.11 -15.73 -0.18
CA PHE A 110 0.26 -16.24 1.18
C PHE A 110 1.12 -17.50 1.20
N ASP A 111 2.22 -17.47 1.95
CA ASP A 111 3.09 -18.61 2.23
C ASP A 111 3.13 -18.81 3.75
N ARG A 112 2.16 -19.54 4.26
CA ARG A 112 1.91 -19.69 5.69
C ARG A 112 2.93 -20.59 6.37
N PRO A 113 3.42 -20.20 7.54
CA PRO A 113 3.19 -18.97 8.30
C PRO A 113 4.30 -17.92 8.11
N HIS A 114 5.08 -17.99 7.02
CA HIS A 114 6.38 -17.34 6.91
C HIS A 114 6.37 -16.05 6.09
N ARG A 115 5.46 -15.93 5.10
CA ARG A 115 5.56 -14.82 4.15
C ARG A 115 4.19 -14.41 3.61
N ILE A 116 4.03 -13.09 3.43
CA ILE A 116 2.92 -12.50 2.71
C ILE A 116 3.51 -11.49 1.73
N GLY A 117 3.28 -11.72 0.44
CA GLY A 117 3.77 -10.86 -0.63
C GLY A 117 2.65 -10.07 -1.28
N PHE A 118 2.93 -8.81 -1.65
CA PHE A 118 2.00 -7.93 -2.32
C PHE A 118 2.60 -7.44 -3.63
N ARG A 119 1.78 -7.39 -4.68
CA ARG A 119 2.15 -6.80 -5.97
C ARG A 119 1.05 -5.88 -6.46
N LEU A 120 1.44 -4.67 -6.78
CA LEU A 120 0.55 -3.69 -7.36
C LEU A 120 0.15 -4.10 -8.80
N VAL A 121 -1.14 -4.09 -9.05
CA VAL A 121 -1.76 -4.28 -10.37
C VAL A 121 -2.20 -2.93 -10.94
N ARG A 122 -2.72 -2.05 -10.06
CA ARG A 122 -3.18 -0.70 -10.43
C ARG A 122 -3.08 0.23 -9.22
N GLY A 123 -2.60 1.45 -9.44
CA GLY A 123 -2.46 2.43 -8.37
C GLY A 123 -1.74 3.70 -8.81
N PRO A 124 -1.25 4.50 -7.87
CA PRO A 124 -0.63 5.80 -8.13
C PRO A 124 0.75 5.71 -8.81
N VAL A 125 1.32 4.52 -8.89
CA VAL A 125 2.60 4.22 -9.54
C VAL A 125 2.47 2.94 -10.36
N PRO A 126 3.32 2.71 -11.38
CA PRO A 126 3.20 1.52 -12.23
C PRO A 126 3.75 0.24 -11.60
N HIS A 127 4.54 0.34 -10.54
CA HIS A 127 5.17 -0.83 -9.94
C HIS A 127 5.35 -0.68 -8.44
N VAL A 128 4.88 -1.65 -7.68
CA VAL A 128 5.23 -1.94 -6.29
C VAL A 128 5.27 -3.45 -6.13
N ALA A 129 6.33 -3.95 -5.51
CA ALA A 129 6.41 -5.30 -5.01
C ALA A 129 6.96 -5.24 -3.59
N GLU A 130 6.27 -5.87 -2.65
CA GLU A 130 6.65 -5.85 -1.25
C GLU A 130 6.31 -7.16 -0.56
N GLU A 131 7.00 -7.43 0.54
CA GLU A 131 6.72 -8.60 1.35
C GLU A 131 6.87 -8.35 2.84
N PHE A 132 6.10 -9.07 3.62
CA PHE A 132 6.27 -9.28 5.05
C PHE A 132 6.84 -10.67 5.25
N ARG A 133 8.03 -10.76 5.84
CA ARG A 133 8.66 -12.00 6.26
C ARG A 133 8.53 -12.15 7.77
N LEU A 134 8.02 -13.30 8.19
CA LEU A 134 7.76 -13.62 9.60
C LEU A 134 8.76 -14.67 10.06
N THR A 135 9.60 -14.29 11.02
CA THR A 135 10.61 -15.20 11.60
C THR A 135 10.33 -15.37 13.08
N GLY A 136 10.19 -16.62 13.53
CA GLY A 136 9.99 -16.93 14.95
C GLY A 136 11.25 -16.70 15.77
N GLN A 137 11.10 -16.06 16.93
CA GLN A 137 12.16 -15.87 17.90
C GLN A 137 11.64 -16.22 19.31
N GLY A 138 11.79 -17.48 19.69
CA GLY A 138 11.18 -17.99 20.92
C GLY A 138 9.65 -17.94 20.86
N ALA A 139 9.03 -17.21 21.78
CA ALA A 139 7.57 -17.00 21.81
C ALA A 139 7.10 -15.79 20.97
N ALA A 140 8.05 -15.04 20.40
CA ALA A 140 7.79 -13.84 19.61
C ALA A 140 8.02 -14.08 18.12
N THR A 141 7.60 -13.11 17.31
CA THR A 141 7.82 -13.05 15.87
C THR A 141 8.45 -11.72 15.49
N ILE A 142 9.51 -11.78 14.69
CA ILE A 142 10.03 -10.61 13.98
C ILE A 142 9.32 -10.54 12.63
N ILE A 143 8.64 -9.42 12.36
CA ILE A 143 8.12 -9.09 11.04
C ILE A 143 9.15 -8.18 10.38
N GLU A 144 9.70 -8.61 9.24
CA GLU A 144 10.54 -7.79 8.38
C GLU A 144 9.72 -7.36 7.16
N TYR A 145 9.71 -6.06 6.89
CA TYR A 145 9.15 -5.48 5.67
C TYR A 145 10.27 -5.10 4.72
N THR A 146 10.15 -5.54 3.49
CA THR A 146 10.99 -5.13 2.37
C THR A 146 10.16 -4.96 1.12
N GLY A 147 10.58 -4.07 0.25
CA GLY A 147 9.89 -3.88 -1.03
C GLY A 147 10.63 -2.97 -1.98
N GLU A 148 10.00 -2.72 -3.10
CA GLU A 148 10.47 -1.80 -4.12
C GLU A 148 9.29 -1.07 -4.77
N LEU A 149 9.55 0.17 -5.20
CA LEU A 149 8.60 1.03 -5.88
C LEU A 149 9.24 1.59 -7.15
N GLY A 150 8.57 1.44 -8.29
CA GLY A 150 9.02 1.94 -9.57
C GLY A 150 8.11 3.04 -10.11
N THR A 151 8.75 4.03 -10.77
CA THR A 151 8.06 5.10 -11.51
C THR A 151 8.72 5.31 -12.86
N ASP A 152 7.94 5.75 -13.84
CA ASP A 152 8.40 6.10 -15.18
C ASP A 152 8.82 7.59 -15.24
N PHE A 153 9.29 8.04 -16.37
CA PHE A 153 9.67 9.43 -16.67
C PHE A 153 10.90 9.95 -15.94
N GLY A 154 11.86 9.08 -15.59
CA GLY A 154 13.19 9.46 -15.11
C GLY A 154 13.15 10.32 -13.84
N ILE A 155 13.72 11.54 -13.88
CA ILE A 155 13.82 12.44 -12.72
C ILE A 155 12.44 12.92 -12.24
N ALA A 156 11.51 13.21 -13.15
CA ALA A 156 10.16 13.64 -12.78
C ALA A 156 9.43 12.52 -12.03
N GLY A 157 9.57 11.28 -12.50
CA GLY A 157 9.05 10.10 -11.81
C GLY A 157 9.66 9.88 -10.43
N GLN A 158 10.96 10.11 -10.27
CA GLN A 158 11.62 9.98 -8.96
C GLN A 158 11.08 10.97 -7.92
N TRP A 159 10.77 12.20 -8.33
CA TRP A 159 10.11 13.16 -7.44
C TRP A 159 8.75 12.66 -6.96
N TRP A 160 7.96 12.07 -7.89
CA TRP A 160 6.69 11.42 -7.56
C TRP A 160 6.89 10.19 -6.67
N ALA A 161 7.85 9.31 -7.01
CA ALA A 161 8.22 8.14 -6.22
C ALA A 161 8.53 8.47 -4.77
N THR A 162 9.26 9.57 -4.52
CA THR A 162 9.60 9.99 -3.15
C THR A 162 8.36 10.31 -2.31
N ARG A 163 7.35 10.95 -2.91
CA ARG A 163 6.09 11.27 -2.21
C ARG A 163 5.23 10.05 -1.95
N VAL A 164 5.12 9.20 -2.99
CA VAL A 164 4.31 7.97 -2.86
C VAL A 164 4.96 7.02 -1.86
N ALA A 165 6.28 6.83 -1.92
CA ALA A 165 6.99 5.95 -1.00
C ALA A 165 6.85 6.40 0.46
N ALA A 166 6.97 7.70 0.74
CA ALA A 166 6.79 8.22 2.09
C ALA A 166 5.38 7.94 2.65
N ALA A 167 4.34 8.15 1.83
CA ALA A 167 2.97 7.84 2.21
C ALA A 167 2.74 6.33 2.36
N TRP A 168 3.33 5.53 1.48
CA TRP A 168 3.26 4.07 1.49
C TRP A 168 3.87 3.48 2.76
N GLU A 169 5.12 3.82 3.04
CA GLU A 169 5.82 3.36 4.24
C GLU A 169 5.12 3.80 5.53
N ALA A 170 4.55 5.01 5.57
CA ALA A 170 3.77 5.46 6.71
C ALA A 170 2.51 4.60 6.92
N ALA A 171 1.82 4.22 5.84
CA ALA A 171 0.66 3.33 5.90
C ALA A 171 1.04 1.92 6.39
N VAL A 172 2.17 1.37 5.90
CA VAL A 172 2.68 0.06 6.34
C VAL A 172 3.04 0.09 7.83
N ARG A 173 3.75 1.12 8.31
CA ARG A 173 4.09 1.27 9.74
C ARG A 173 2.84 1.34 10.61
N HIS A 174 1.84 2.12 10.19
CA HIS A 174 0.57 2.17 10.92
C HIS A 174 -0.15 0.81 10.95
N SER A 175 -0.05 0.03 9.87
CA SER A 175 -0.59 -1.34 9.81
C SER A 175 0.14 -2.26 10.80
N PHE A 176 1.45 -2.11 10.97
CA PHE A 176 2.23 -2.88 11.91
C PHE A 176 1.79 -2.66 13.36
N ASP A 177 1.47 -1.41 13.74
CA ASP A 177 0.96 -1.12 15.09
C ASP A 177 -0.35 -1.88 15.35
N GLY A 178 -1.25 -1.90 14.38
CA GLY A 178 -2.51 -2.65 14.45
C GLY A 178 -2.31 -4.16 14.50
N ILE A 179 -1.40 -4.69 13.67
CA ILE A 179 -1.05 -6.13 13.64
C ILE A 179 -0.48 -6.54 15.00
N LYS A 180 0.48 -5.77 15.53
CA LYS A 180 1.10 -6.03 16.83
C LYS A 180 0.05 -6.10 17.93
N ALA A 181 -0.73 -5.05 18.08
CA ALA A 181 -1.76 -4.97 19.12
C ALA A 181 -2.75 -6.15 19.06
N GLU A 182 -3.20 -6.52 17.88
CA GLU A 182 -4.18 -7.60 17.71
C GLU A 182 -3.56 -8.99 17.93
N ALA A 183 -2.34 -9.24 17.42
CA ALA A 183 -1.67 -10.53 17.59
C ALA A 183 -1.30 -10.79 19.05
N GLU A 184 -0.78 -9.79 19.75
CA GLU A 184 -0.46 -9.88 21.17
C GLU A 184 -1.72 -10.09 22.02
N ARG A 185 -2.83 -9.42 21.67
CA ARG A 185 -4.13 -9.64 22.33
C ARG A 185 -4.60 -11.09 22.17
N ARG A 186 -4.47 -11.69 20.97
CA ARG A 186 -4.86 -13.10 20.71
C ARG A 186 -3.96 -14.10 21.40
N SER A 187 -2.70 -13.76 21.62
CA SER A 187 -1.71 -14.64 22.28
C SER A 187 -1.68 -14.52 23.78
N SER A 188 -2.28 -13.47 24.34
CA SER A 188 -2.40 -13.33 25.81
C SER A 188 -3.34 -14.40 26.34
N PRO A 189 -2.93 -15.22 27.36
CA PRO A 189 -3.83 -16.14 28.02
C PRO A 189 -5.00 -15.34 28.61
N GLY A 190 -6.23 -15.70 28.23
CA GLY A 190 -7.42 -14.96 28.59
C GLY A 190 -7.49 -14.71 30.10
N ARG A 191 -7.70 -13.45 30.49
CA ARG A 191 -8.32 -13.18 31.79
C ARG A 191 -9.74 -13.70 31.70
N GLN A 192 -9.93 -14.93 32.22
CA GLN A 192 -11.24 -15.45 32.56
C GLN A 192 -11.85 -14.64 33.69
#